data_beb37bc3a219d6cf4939a928eb8e27d8
#
_entry.id   beb37bc3a219d6cf4939a928eb8e27d8
#
_cell.length_a   1.000
_cell.length_b   1.000
_cell.length_c   1.000
_cell.angle_alpha   90.00
_cell.angle_beta   90.00
_cell.angle_gamma   90.00
#
_symmetry.space_group_name_H-M   'P 1'
#
loop_
_entity.id
_entity.type
_entity.pdbx_description
1 polymer ?
#
loop_
_entity_poly.entity_id
_entity_poly.type
_entity_poly.pdbx_seq_one_letter_code
_entity_poly.pdbx_strand_id
1 'polypeptide(L)'
;MGFGPEGWGQPATLNALVVVDDGDAVARGGFVSNEPAMWTFLDNPETGKPTCHHIVASHRLKAELRRAGLEPSYGDPTLFRFHRNLFCFMANHEYKLRVDDAQAVSDATLRARKEVLALAAGLARLGGPWKGFRVAATAEQIGQRDSRRLHGRYTVTRDDVTAGATFPDAVTTSYFGIDIHGLDKKANDIRAAGQNFGVRFRPFQIPLRACRAKDADNLYMAGRCISGDFYAHASYRVTGSSVAIGEAVGKTAACQAAGQA
;
A
#
# COMPACT_ATOMS: atom_id res chain seq x y z
N MET A 1 17.95 1.57 -1.09
CA MET A 1 17.41 0.29 -0.61
C MET A 1 16.76 0.54 0.73
N GLY A 2 16.03 -0.42 1.27
CA GLY A 2 15.19 -0.27 2.44
C GLY A 2 15.75 0.57 3.59
N PHE A 3 14.87 1.03 4.45
CA PHE A 3 15.20 1.97 5.55
C PHE A 3 15.61 1.24 6.84
N GLY A 4 15.23 -0.02 6.98
CA GLY A 4 15.56 -0.83 8.16
C GLY A 4 16.99 -1.34 8.15
N PRO A 5 17.48 -1.82 9.34
CA PRO A 5 18.73 -2.55 9.41
C PRO A 5 18.72 -3.72 8.40
N GLU A 6 19.87 -4.09 7.91
CA GLU A 6 20.02 -5.19 6.95
C GLU A 6 19.28 -5.01 5.60
N GLY A 7 18.91 -3.77 5.25
CA GLY A 7 18.25 -3.46 3.98
C GLY A 7 16.77 -3.80 3.90
N TRP A 8 16.08 -4.01 5.03
CA TRP A 8 14.64 -4.21 5.06
C TRP A 8 13.88 -2.97 4.62
N GLY A 9 12.84 -3.17 3.80
CA GLY A 9 11.87 -2.15 3.45
C GLY A 9 10.63 -2.21 4.34
N GLN A 10 9.64 -1.40 3.99
CA GLN A 10 8.30 -1.50 4.56
C GLN A 10 7.70 -2.87 4.26
N PRO A 11 6.78 -3.40 5.11
CA PRO A 11 6.26 -4.75 4.96
C PRO A 11 5.62 -4.98 3.59
N ALA A 12 5.80 -6.16 3.04
CA ALA A 12 5.11 -6.63 1.86
C ALA A 12 3.71 -7.16 2.20
N THR A 13 2.79 -7.18 1.24
CA THR A 13 1.41 -7.65 1.42
C THR A 13 0.98 -8.52 0.25
N LEU A 14 0.33 -9.64 0.53
CA LEU A 14 -0.36 -10.44 -0.47
C LEU A 14 -1.87 -10.19 -0.36
N ASN A 15 -2.42 -9.45 -1.32
CA ASN A 15 -3.85 -9.29 -1.44
C ASN A 15 -4.49 -10.52 -2.08
N ALA A 16 -5.72 -10.82 -1.68
CA ALA A 16 -6.51 -11.89 -2.28
C ALA A 16 -7.86 -11.37 -2.78
N LEU A 17 -8.32 -11.91 -3.90
CA LEU A 17 -9.72 -11.83 -4.26
C LEU A 17 -10.47 -12.91 -3.50
N VAL A 18 -11.53 -12.51 -2.84
CA VAL A 18 -12.39 -13.40 -2.05
C VAL A 18 -13.83 -13.25 -2.50
N VAL A 19 -14.60 -14.31 -2.36
CA VAL A 19 -16.03 -14.31 -2.62
C VAL A 19 -16.79 -14.80 -1.40
N VAL A 20 -18.06 -14.40 -1.30
CA VAL A 20 -18.98 -14.78 -0.22
C VAL A 20 -20.37 -15.06 -0.81
N ASP A 21 -21.23 -15.77 -0.11
CA ASP A 21 -22.58 -16.09 -0.62
C ASP A 21 -23.49 -14.85 -0.67
N ASP A 22 -23.40 -13.96 0.34
CA ASP A 22 -24.18 -12.72 0.44
C ASP A 22 -23.29 -11.54 0.80
N GLY A 23 -22.80 -10.80 -0.23
CA GLY A 23 -21.97 -9.61 -0.05
C GLY A 23 -22.71 -8.43 0.59
N ASP A 24 -24.03 -8.37 0.45
CA ASP A 24 -24.84 -7.33 1.10
C ASP A 24 -24.94 -7.56 2.60
N ALA A 25 -24.95 -8.81 3.06
CA ALA A 25 -24.87 -9.11 4.49
C ALA A 25 -23.50 -8.65 5.07
N VAL A 26 -22.42 -8.83 4.34
CA VAL A 26 -21.08 -8.33 4.75
C VAL A 26 -21.08 -6.79 4.82
N ALA A 27 -21.66 -6.11 3.83
CA ALA A 27 -21.77 -4.65 3.82
C ALA A 27 -22.65 -4.12 4.96
N ARG A 28 -23.83 -4.71 5.18
CA ARG A 28 -24.71 -4.35 6.31
C ARG A 28 -24.04 -4.55 7.67
N GLY A 29 -23.14 -5.51 7.80
CA GLY A 29 -22.33 -5.72 9.01
C GLY A 29 -21.29 -4.63 9.25
N GLY A 30 -21.06 -3.75 8.27
CA GLY A 30 -20.10 -2.65 8.37
C GLY A 30 -18.64 -3.13 8.32
N PHE A 31 -18.39 -4.22 7.59
CA PHE A 31 -17.03 -4.79 7.43
C PHE A 31 -16.33 -4.31 6.17
N VAL A 32 -17.03 -3.59 5.29
CA VAL A 32 -16.54 -3.16 3.99
C VAL A 32 -15.96 -1.76 4.08
N SER A 33 -14.70 -1.60 3.73
CA SER A 33 -13.95 -0.36 3.92
C SER A 33 -14.33 0.77 2.94
N ASN A 34 -14.87 0.45 1.78
CA ASN A 34 -15.25 1.42 0.74
C ASN A 34 -16.76 1.59 0.55
N GLU A 35 -17.57 1.04 1.46
CA GLU A 35 -19.03 1.24 1.46
C GLU A 35 -19.49 1.70 2.85
N PRO A 36 -20.23 2.83 2.99
CA PRO A 36 -20.71 3.68 1.88
C PRO A 36 -19.62 4.47 1.16
N ALA A 37 -18.67 5.05 1.86
CA ALA A 37 -17.51 5.71 1.28
C ALA A 37 -16.35 5.69 2.29
N MET A 38 -15.16 5.35 1.83
CA MET A 38 -13.97 5.14 2.65
C MET A 38 -13.70 6.29 3.64
N TRP A 39 -13.89 7.52 3.20
CA TRP A 39 -13.57 8.73 3.96
C TRP A 39 -14.77 9.39 4.64
N THR A 40 -15.91 8.70 4.73
CA THR A 40 -17.04 9.15 5.55
C THR A 40 -16.65 9.03 7.02
N PHE A 41 -16.88 10.08 7.80
CA PHE A 41 -16.66 10.07 9.23
C PHE A 41 -17.94 9.59 9.94
N LEU A 42 -17.78 8.63 10.83
CA LEU A 42 -18.83 8.05 11.64
C LEU A 42 -18.45 8.18 13.11
N ASP A 43 -19.45 8.24 13.98
CA ASP A 43 -19.20 8.12 15.41
C ASP A 43 -18.67 6.72 15.72
N ASN A 44 -17.44 6.67 16.24
CA ASN A 44 -16.83 5.41 16.63
C ASN A 44 -17.44 4.97 17.98
N PRO A 45 -18.15 3.83 18.03
CA PRO A 45 -18.80 3.38 19.26
C PRO A 45 -17.82 3.05 20.40
N GLU A 46 -16.55 2.75 20.08
CA GLU A 46 -15.51 2.45 21.09
C GLU A 46 -14.91 3.70 21.69
N THR A 47 -14.79 4.77 20.93
CA THR A 47 -14.09 5.99 21.36
C THR A 47 -14.98 7.20 21.53
N GLY A 48 -16.22 7.16 21.05
CA GLY A 48 -17.16 8.29 21.01
C GLY A 48 -16.71 9.46 20.13
N LYS A 49 -15.69 9.26 19.28
CA LYS A 49 -15.12 10.33 18.43
C LYS A 49 -15.40 10.05 16.95
N PRO A 50 -15.62 11.09 16.13
CA PRO A 50 -15.72 10.92 14.70
C PRO A 50 -14.46 10.20 14.16
N THR A 51 -14.67 9.07 13.52
CA THR A 51 -13.61 8.23 12.95
C THR A 51 -13.95 7.90 11.50
N CYS A 52 -12.95 7.87 10.66
CA CYS A 52 -13.10 7.48 9.25
C CYS A 52 -13.72 6.08 9.15
N HIS A 53 -14.74 5.91 8.30
CA HIS A 53 -15.45 4.64 8.08
C HIS A 53 -14.49 3.48 7.80
N HIS A 54 -13.48 3.71 6.99
CA HIS A 54 -12.44 2.72 6.69
C HIS A 54 -11.82 2.11 7.96
N ILE A 55 -11.49 2.95 8.95
CA ILE A 55 -10.89 2.49 10.22
C ILE A 55 -11.91 1.70 11.04
N VAL A 56 -13.16 2.17 11.11
CA VAL A 56 -14.23 1.45 11.84
C VAL A 56 -14.47 0.08 11.24
N ALA A 57 -14.54 -0.01 9.90
CA ALA A 57 -14.71 -1.29 9.18
C ALA A 57 -13.53 -2.25 9.42
N SER A 58 -12.32 -1.72 9.43
CA SER A 58 -11.11 -2.50 9.74
C SER A 58 -11.14 -3.08 11.15
N HIS A 59 -11.49 -2.27 12.15
CA HIS A 59 -11.61 -2.73 13.53
C HIS A 59 -12.68 -3.82 13.69
N ARG A 60 -13.84 -3.66 13.05
CA ARG A 60 -14.89 -4.68 13.03
C ARG A 60 -14.44 -5.99 12.40
N LEU A 61 -13.77 -5.91 11.25
CA LEU A 61 -13.21 -7.08 10.58
C LEU A 61 -12.16 -7.78 11.45
N LYS A 62 -11.29 -7.01 12.11
CA LYS A 62 -10.30 -7.55 13.04
C LYS A 62 -10.95 -8.28 14.22
N ALA A 63 -12.04 -7.72 14.75
CA ALA A 63 -12.81 -8.37 15.82
C ALA A 63 -13.39 -9.72 15.38
N GLU A 64 -13.91 -9.82 14.14
CA GLU A 64 -14.39 -11.09 13.58
C GLU A 64 -13.28 -12.12 13.40
N LEU A 65 -12.10 -11.70 12.93
CA LEU A 65 -10.93 -12.59 12.83
C LEU A 65 -10.52 -13.11 14.21
N ARG A 66 -10.51 -12.25 15.22
CA ARG A 66 -10.24 -12.65 16.61
C ARG A 66 -11.31 -13.59 17.17
N ARG A 67 -12.59 -13.37 16.85
CA ARG A 67 -13.68 -14.28 17.19
C ARG A 67 -13.50 -15.66 16.55
N ALA A 68 -12.86 -15.73 15.39
CA ALA A 68 -12.46 -16.98 14.74
C ALA A 68 -11.19 -17.62 15.35
N GLY A 69 -10.59 -17.00 16.39
CA GLY A 69 -9.34 -17.46 17.02
C GLY A 69 -8.08 -17.11 16.22
N LEU A 70 -8.15 -16.09 15.36
CA LEU A 70 -7.07 -15.71 14.46
C LEU A 70 -6.63 -14.26 14.70
N GLU A 71 -5.33 -14.02 14.61
CA GLU A 71 -4.74 -12.68 14.69
C GLU A 71 -4.00 -12.38 13.38
N PRO A 72 -4.49 -11.45 12.55
CA PRO A 72 -3.83 -11.11 11.29
C PRO A 72 -2.48 -10.44 11.55
N SER A 73 -1.51 -10.68 10.67
CA SER A 73 -0.21 -10.03 10.75
C SER A 73 -0.28 -8.54 10.39
N TYR A 74 -1.29 -8.10 9.64
CA TYR A 74 -1.60 -6.70 9.40
C TYR A 74 -2.55 -6.17 10.49
N GLY A 75 -2.13 -5.06 11.14
CA GLY A 75 -2.87 -4.46 12.26
C GLY A 75 -4.27 -3.95 11.89
N ASP A 76 -4.47 -3.51 10.64
CA ASP A 76 -5.71 -2.91 10.14
C ASP A 76 -6.23 -3.69 8.91
N PRO A 77 -6.70 -4.95 9.09
CA PRO A 77 -7.20 -5.76 7.98
C PRO A 77 -8.37 -5.06 7.30
N THR A 78 -8.42 -5.10 5.98
CA THR A 78 -9.42 -4.40 5.18
C THR A 78 -10.08 -5.29 4.16
N LEU A 79 -11.35 -4.99 3.88
CA LEU A 79 -12.15 -5.64 2.87
C LEU A 79 -12.75 -4.57 1.95
N PHE A 80 -12.36 -4.58 0.68
CA PHE A 80 -12.87 -3.65 -0.33
C PHE A 80 -13.80 -4.40 -1.27
N ARG A 81 -15.03 -3.94 -1.42
CA ARG A 81 -15.99 -4.51 -2.35
C ARG A 81 -15.73 -4.01 -3.76
N PHE A 82 -15.55 -4.93 -4.71
CA PHE A 82 -15.42 -4.62 -6.12
C PHE A 82 -16.75 -4.78 -6.86
N HIS A 83 -17.47 -5.85 -6.57
CA HIS A 83 -18.75 -6.13 -7.21
C HIS A 83 -19.52 -7.17 -6.39
N ARG A 84 -20.79 -6.92 -6.14
CA ARG A 84 -21.72 -7.85 -5.44
C ARG A 84 -21.03 -8.66 -4.33
N ASN A 85 -20.65 -9.90 -4.64
CA ASN A 85 -20.06 -10.87 -3.72
C ASN A 85 -18.55 -11.01 -3.86
N LEU A 86 -17.90 -10.14 -4.65
CA LEU A 86 -16.44 -10.13 -4.90
C LEU A 86 -15.76 -8.99 -4.15
N PHE A 87 -14.74 -9.34 -3.37
CA PHE A 87 -13.97 -8.40 -2.56
C PHE A 87 -12.47 -8.58 -2.73
N CYS A 88 -11.72 -7.51 -2.46
CA CYS A 88 -10.30 -7.58 -2.18
C CYS A 88 -10.11 -7.68 -0.66
N PHE A 89 -9.40 -8.69 -0.24
CA PHE A 89 -9.05 -8.95 1.16
C PHE A 89 -7.56 -8.65 1.38
N MET A 90 -7.29 -7.63 2.18
CA MET A 90 -5.95 -7.21 2.58
C MET A 90 -5.82 -7.39 4.09
N ALA A 91 -5.15 -8.44 4.54
CA ALA A 91 -5.12 -8.82 5.95
C ALA A 91 -3.75 -9.30 6.44
N ASN A 92 -2.71 -9.23 5.61
CA ASN A 92 -1.40 -9.68 6.02
C ASN A 92 -0.28 -8.68 5.75
N HIS A 93 0.79 -8.82 6.51
CA HIS A 93 2.08 -8.18 6.30
C HIS A 93 3.22 -9.19 6.48
N GLU A 94 4.15 -9.21 5.54
CA GLU A 94 5.43 -9.88 5.68
C GLU A 94 6.49 -8.84 6.02
N TYR A 95 6.98 -8.89 7.26
CA TYR A 95 7.98 -7.97 7.81
C TYR A 95 9.39 -8.45 7.54
N LYS A 96 10.35 -7.53 7.58
CA LYS A 96 11.79 -7.83 7.48
C LYS A 96 12.17 -8.55 6.19
N LEU A 97 11.44 -8.25 5.11
CA LEU A 97 11.67 -8.88 3.82
C LEU A 97 12.83 -8.18 3.07
N ARG A 98 13.81 -8.95 2.68
CA ARG A 98 14.81 -8.54 1.69
C ARG A 98 14.24 -8.76 0.29
N VAL A 99 13.83 -7.66 -0.34
CA VAL A 99 13.17 -7.71 -1.66
C VAL A 99 14.15 -7.88 -2.83
N ASP A 100 15.45 -7.84 -2.57
CA ASP A 100 16.54 -8.14 -3.50
C ASP A 100 17.00 -9.61 -3.47
N ASP A 101 16.37 -10.42 -2.59
CA ASP A 101 16.57 -11.86 -2.46
C ASP A 101 15.34 -12.60 -3.00
N ALA A 102 15.48 -13.27 -4.13
CA ALA A 102 14.39 -13.97 -4.81
C ALA A 102 13.82 -15.14 -3.96
N GLN A 103 14.69 -15.83 -3.20
CA GLN A 103 14.23 -16.91 -2.31
C GLN A 103 13.41 -16.34 -1.16
N ALA A 104 13.88 -15.27 -0.52
CA ALA A 104 13.15 -14.59 0.55
C ALA A 104 11.76 -14.09 0.08
N VAL A 105 11.67 -13.54 -1.14
CA VAL A 105 10.39 -13.11 -1.75
C VAL A 105 9.47 -14.31 -2.01
N SER A 106 10.00 -15.42 -2.49
CA SER A 106 9.22 -16.65 -2.73
C SER A 106 8.68 -17.22 -1.42
N ASP A 107 9.51 -17.33 -0.41
CA ASP A 107 9.13 -17.84 0.91
C ASP A 107 8.10 -16.94 1.59
N ALA A 108 8.27 -15.61 1.49
CA ALA A 108 7.29 -14.64 1.98
C ALA A 108 5.95 -14.78 1.25
N THR A 109 5.96 -15.01 -0.06
CA THR A 109 4.73 -15.24 -0.84
C THR A 109 3.99 -16.48 -0.37
N LEU A 110 4.71 -17.57 -0.09
CA LEU A 110 4.11 -18.82 0.42
C LEU A 110 3.54 -18.64 1.84
N ARG A 111 4.26 -17.98 2.75
CA ARG A 111 3.77 -17.69 4.11
C ARG A 111 2.53 -16.80 4.08
N ALA A 112 2.57 -15.72 3.31
CA ALA A 112 1.44 -14.80 3.17
C ALA A 112 0.21 -15.47 2.57
N ARG A 113 0.40 -16.35 1.56
CA ARG A 113 -0.70 -17.14 0.98
C ARG A 113 -1.31 -18.09 2.00
N LYS A 114 -0.48 -18.78 2.79
CA LYS A 114 -0.93 -19.66 3.88
C LYS A 114 -1.76 -18.88 4.92
N GLU A 115 -1.30 -17.70 5.32
CA GLU A 115 -2.02 -16.84 6.26
C GLU A 115 -3.38 -16.43 5.71
N VAL A 116 -3.42 -15.88 4.50
CA VAL A 116 -4.68 -15.42 3.86
C VAL A 116 -5.70 -16.55 3.74
N LEU A 117 -5.27 -17.75 3.35
CA LEU A 117 -6.14 -18.91 3.29
C LEU A 117 -6.68 -19.31 4.68
N ALA A 118 -5.84 -19.27 5.71
CA ALA A 118 -6.25 -19.56 7.08
C ALA A 118 -7.25 -18.52 7.63
N LEU A 119 -7.00 -17.24 7.38
CA LEU A 119 -7.90 -16.15 7.77
C LEU A 119 -9.26 -16.28 7.09
N ALA A 120 -9.28 -16.55 5.78
CA ALA A 120 -10.53 -16.75 5.02
C ALA A 120 -11.30 -17.97 5.53
N ALA A 121 -10.64 -19.09 5.74
CA ALA A 121 -11.27 -20.29 6.31
C ALA A 121 -11.80 -20.06 7.73
N GLY A 122 -11.10 -19.23 8.53
CA GLY A 122 -11.56 -18.84 9.86
C GLY A 122 -12.87 -18.05 9.81
N LEU A 123 -12.96 -17.03 8.97
CA LEU A 123 -14.20 -16.27 8.77
C LEU A 123 -15.34 -17.18 8.29
N ALA A 124 -15.09 -18.03 7.30
CA ALA A 124 -16.10 -18.94 6.79
C ALA A 124 -16.73 -19.83 7.88
N ARG A 125 -15.91 -20.33 8.85
CA ARG A 125 -16.41 -21.15 9.99
C ARG A 125 -17.35 -20.40 10.92
N LEU A 126 -17.29 -19.05 10.96
CA LEU A 126 -18.19 -18.24 11.77
C LEU A 126 -19.63 -18.26 11.25
N GLY A 127 -19.81 -18.59 9.96
CA GLY A 127 -21.14 -18.51 9.31
C GLY A 127 -21.69 -17.07 9.25
N GLY A 128 -23.02 -16.95 9.25
CA GLY A 128 -23.68 -15.63 9.15
C GLY A 128 -23.23 -14.87 7.88
N PRO A 129 -22.80 -13.61 8.00
CA PRO A 129 -22.34 -12.84 6.84
C PRO A 129 -21.12 -13.45 6.14
N TRP A 130 -20.40 -14.33 6.82
CA TRP A 130 -19.20 -14.99 6.30
C TRP A 130 -19.46 -16.32 5.60
N LYS A 131 -20.73 -16.73 5.48
CA LYS A 131 -21.11 -17.96 4.80
C LYS A 131 -20.56 -17.97 3.37
N GLY A 132 -19.83 -19.06 3.00
CA GLY A 132 -19.23 -19.20 1.70
C GLY A 132 -18.00 -18.31 1.46
N PHE A 133 -17.48 -17.62 2.49
CA PHE A 133 -16.28 -16.79 2.35
C PHE A 133 -15.07 -17.66 1.99
N ARG A 134 -14.51 -17.42 0.82
CA ARG A 134 -13.37 -18.21 0.31
C ARG A 134 -12.49 -17.38 -0.61
N VAL A 135 -11.23 -17.75 -0.67
CA VAL A 135 -10.29 -17.19 -1.63
C VAL A 135 -10.63 -17.67 -3.05
N ALA A 136 -10.87 -16.75 -3.95
CA ALA A 136 -11.07 -17.02 -5.37
C ALA A 136 -9.75 -16.99 -6.12
N ALA A 137 -8.87 -16.01 -5.80
CA ALA A 137 -7.52 -15.90 -6.36
C ALA A 137 -6.60 -15.16 -5.40
N THR A 138 -5.31 -15.46 -5.46
CA THR A 138 -4.24 -14.64 -4.84
C THR A 138 -3.39 -14.02 -5.93
N ALA A 139 -2.67 -12.95 -5.58
CA ALA A 139 -1.61 -12.47 -6.45
C ALA A 139 -0.58 -13.59 -6.72
N GLU A 140 0.04 -13.55 -7.88
CA GLU A 140 1.11 -14.48 -8.26
C GLU A 140 2.30 -14.37 -7.30
N GLN A 141 2.67 -13.14 -6.97
CA GLN A 141 3.78 -12.80 -6.09
C GLN A 141 3.32 -11.76 -5.07
N ILE A 142 3.95 -11.78 -3.89
CA ILE A 142 3.72 -10.78 -2.85
C ILE A 142 4.03 -9.36 -3.33
N GLY A 143 3.16 -8.42 -3.01
CA GLY A 143 3.33 -7.00 -3.32
C GLY A 143 4.37 -6.33 -2.42
N GLN A 144 5.44 -5.83 -3.01
CA GLN A 144 6.51 -5.13 -2.30
C GLN A 144 6.23 -3.63 -2.30
N ARG A 145 6.17 -3.01 -1.11
CA ARG A 145 5.98 -1.56 -0.97
C ARG A 145 7.25 -0.78 -1.25
N ASP A 146 8.38 -1.31 -0.83
CA ASP A 146 9.68 -0.64 -0.85
C ASP A 146 10.74 -1.58 -1.40
N SER A 147 11.60 -1.09 -2.29
CA SER A 147 12.62 -1.86 -2.97
C SER A 147 13.78 -0.95 -3.41
N ARG A 148 14.51 -1.38 -4.44
CA ARG A 148 15.60 -0.61 -5.04
C ARG A 148 15.05 0.64 -5.72
N ARG A 149 15.76 1.75 -5.59
CA ARG A 149 15.48 3.02 -6.25
C ARG A 149 16.69 3.45 -7.06
N LEU A 150 16.42 4.17 -8.14
CA LEU A 150 17.45 4.74 -9.00
C LEU A 150 18.32 5.74 -8.22
N HIS A 151 19.61 5.81 -8.52
CA HIS A 151 20.41 6.99 -8.27
C HIS A 151 20.16 7.98 -9.41
N GLY A 152 19.23 8.90 -9.20
CA GLY A 152 18.83 9.90 -10.19
C GLY A 152 19.71 11.13 -10.18
N ARG A 153 19.55 11.97 -11.20
CA ARG A 153 20.20 13.30 -11.27
C ARG A 153 19.67 14.26 -10.19
N TYR A 154 18.56 13.93 -9.58
CA TYR A 154 17.99 14.54 -8.38
C TYR A 154 17.40 13.45 -7.50
N THR A 155 17.43 13.64 -6.18
CA THR A 155 16.75 12.77 -5.23
C THR A 155 15.65 13.57 -4.55
N VAL A 156 14.39 13.20 -4.74
CA VAL A 156 13.27 13.83 -4.02
C VAL A 156 13.40 13.50 -2.54
N THR A 157 13.37 14.52 -1.71
CA THR A 157 13.70 14.41 -0.28
C THR A 157 12.48 14.69 0.61
N ARG A 158 12.62 14.32 1.88
CA ARG A 158 11.69 14.71 2.94
C ARG A 158 11.48 16.25 2.97
N ASP A 159 12.53 17.01 2.75
CA ASP A 159 12.46 18.48 2.80
C ASP A 159 11.63 19.03 1.64
N ASP A 160 11.71 18.43 0.44
CA ASP A 160 10.84 18.75 -0.69
C ASP A 160 9.37 18.50 -0.35
N VAL A 161 9.07 17.37 0.29
CA VAL A 161 7.71 17.02 0.74
C VAL A 161 7.20 18.01 1.79
N THR A 162 8.06 18.41 2.72
CA THR A 162 7.69 19.34 3.80
C THR A 162 7.49 20.75 3.29
N ALA A 163 8.31 21.18 2.35
CA ALA A 163 8.23 22.51 1.74
C ALA A 163 7.08 22.64 0.71
N GLY A 164 6.64 21.51 0.13
CA GLY A 164 5.76 21.53 -1.05
C GLY A 164 6.54 22.02 -2.29
N ALA A 165 7.72 21.44 -2.51
CA ALA A 165 8.65 21.91 -3.52
C ALA A 165 8.06 21.87 -4.94
N THR A 166 8.44 22.87 -5.75
CA THR A 166 8.08 22.98 -7.16
C THR A 166 9.34 22.99 -8.02
N PHE A 167 9.25 22.47 -9.24
CA PHE A 167 10.40 22.32 -10.12
C PHE A 167 10.05 22.72 -11.57
N PRO A 168 10.97 23.37 -12.29
CA PRO A 168 10.72 23.76 -13.69
C PRO A 168 10.58 22.55 -14.64
N ASP A 169 11.13 21.41 -14.27
CA ASP A 169 11.07 20.13 -14.99
C ASP A 169 10.10 19.13 -14.32
N ALA A 170 9.04 19.63 -13.65
CA ALA A 170 8.07 18.79 -12.99
C ALA A 170 7.30 17.90 -13.96
N VAL A 171 7.23 16.60 -13.64
CA VAL A 171 6.44 15.63 -14.41
C VAL A 171 5.06 15.40 -13.81
N THR A 172 4.89 15.60 -12.51
CA THR A 172 3.59 15.48 -11.80
C THR A 172 3.66 16.14 -10.44
N THR A 173 2.48 16.33 -9.83
CA THR A 173 2.34 16.72 -8.41
C THR A 173 1.80 15.53 -7.62
N SER A 174 2.48 15.17 -6.54
CA SER A 174 2.00 14.18 -5.58
C SER A 174 1.10 14.85 -4.55
N TYR A 175 -0.13 14.37 -4.43
CA TYR A 175 -1.13 14.82 -3.45
C TYR A 175 -1.33 13.81 -2.33
N PHE A 176 -0.72 12.64 -2.42
CA PHE A 176 -0.87 11.59 -1.43
C PHE A 176 0.07 11.86 -0.25
N GLY A 177 -0.48 11.82 0.96
CA GLY A 177 0.29 12.00 2.19
C GLY A 177 1.36 10.94 2.40
N ILE A 178 2.24 11.16 3.37
CA ILE A 178 3.26 10.18 3.76
C ILE A 178 2.55 9.01 4.45
N ASP A 179 2.67 7.82 3.84
CA ASP A 179 2.08 6.56 4.33
C ASP A 179 3.18 5.56 4.63
N ILE A 180 3.58 5.48 5.89
CA ILE A 180 4.62 4.56 6.34
C ILE A 180 3.99 3.46 7.19
N HIS A 181 4.26 2.21 6.83
CA HIS A 181 3.96 1.05 7.63
C HIS A 181 5.16 0.69 8.51
N GLY A 182 4.90 0.31 9.77
CA GLY A 182 5.96 -0.08 10.70
C GLY A 182 6.81 -1.24 10.17
N LEU A 183 8.11 -1.23 10.49
CA LEU A 183 9.05 -2.26 10.02
C LEU A 183 8.88 -3.62 10.74
N ASP A 184 8.10 -3.66 11.80
CA ASP A 184 7.71 -4.87 12.50
C ASP A 184 6.24 -4.79 12.95
N LYS A 185 5.68 -5.95 13.37
CA LYS A 185 4.28 -6.03 13.79
C LYS A 185 3.98 -5.12 14.97
N LYS A 186 4.84 -5.06 15.97
CA LYS A 186 4.64 -4.23 17.16
C LYS A 186 4.57 -2.75 16.82
N ALA A 187 5.50 -2.26 15.99
CA ALA A 187 5.49 -0.88 15.53
C ALA A 187 4.25 -0.56 14.69
N ASN A 188 3.77 -1.52 13.91
CA ASN A 188 2.58 -1.37 13.08
C ASN A 188 1.27 -1.44 13.88
N ASP A 189 1.20 -2.25 14.94
CA ASP A 189 0.02 -2.37 15.83
C ASP A 189 -0.15 -1.16 16.76
N ILE A 190 0.97 -0.57 17.23
CA ILE A 190 0.95 0.61 18.10
C ILE A 190 0.56 1.86 17.32
N ARG A 191 0.85 1.87 16.04
CA ARG A 191 0.64 3.02 15.18
C ARG A 191 -0.21 2.56 14.01
N ALA A 192 -1.45 3.04 13.94
CA ALA A 192 -2.30 2.83 12.78
C ALA A 192 -1.53 3.08 11.47
N ALA A 193 -1.83 2.34 10.43
CA ALA A 193 -1.28 2.58 9.09
C ALA A 193 -1.44 4.04 8.66
N GLY A 194 -0.57 4.53 7.79
CA GLY A 194 -0.65 5.91 7.29
C GLY A 194 0.08 6.93 8.14
N GLN A 195 1.13 6.54 8.85
CA GLN A 195 1.86 7.46 9.72
C GLN A 195 2.95 8.24 9.01
N ASN A 196 2.93 9.53 9.27
CA ASN A 196 3.92 10.48 8.75
C ASN A 196 5.16 10.64 9.66
N PHE A 197 5.23 9.96 10.79
CA PHE A 197 6.30 10.08 11.81
C PHE A 197 6.62 11.53 12.19
N GLY A 198 5.57 12.37 12.28
CA GLY A 198 5.73 13.79 12.58
C GLY A 198 6.26 14.65 11.41
N VAL A 199 6.42 14.07 10.23
CA VAL A 199 6.82 14.82 9.03
C VAL A 199 5.60 15.51 8.45
N ARG A 200 5.68 16.83 8.31
CA ARG A 200 4.62 17.63 7.69
C ARG A 200 4.57 17.35 6.19
N PHE A 201 3.38 17.09 5.68
CA PHE A 201 3.12 16.91 4.25
C PHE A 201 2.53 18.17 3.62
N ARG A 202 2.99 18.50 2.42
CA ARG A 202 2.35 19.40 1.47
C ARG A 202 2.39 18.76 0.09
N PRO A 203 1.40 19.01 -0.79
CA PRO A 203 1.53 18.62 -2.19
C PRO A 203 2.84 19.13 -2.77
N PHE A 204 3.58 18.26 -3.44
CA PHE A 204 4.91 18.58 -3.98
C PHE A 204 5.08 18.00 -5.37
N GLN A 205 5.94 18.62 -6.16
CA GLN A 205 6.22 18.17 -7.51
C GLN A 205 7.35 17.13 -7.55
N ILE A 206 7.30 16.27 -8.56
CA ILE A 206 8.34 15.31 -8.88
C ILE A 206 9.03 15.78 -10.14
N PRO A 207 10.35 16.10 -10.09
CA PRO A 207 11.08 16.56 -11.26
C PRO A 207 11.51 15.41 -12.16
N LEU A 208 11.58 15.65 -13.48
CA LEU A 208 12.03 14.65 -14.46
C LEU A 208 13.42 14.11 -14.14
N ARG A 209 14.31 14.95 -13.64
CA ARG A 209 15.69 14.55 -13.26
C ARG A 209 15.74 13.55 -12.10
N ALA A 210 14.66 13.38 -11.33
CA ALA A 210 14.55 12.28 -10.36
C ALA A 210 14.21 10.94 -11.02
N CYS A 211 13.73 10.98 -12.26
CA CYS A 211 13.42 9.81 -13.09
C CYS A 211 14.56 9.43 -14.04
N ARG A 212 15.60 10.27 -14.21
CA ARG A 212 16.75 10.01 -15.07
C ARG A 212 17.93 9.47 -14.25
N ALA A 213 18.58 8.42 -14.78
CA ALA A 213 19.79 7.90 -14.16
C ALA A 213 20.88 8.96 -14.11
N LYS A 214 21.66 8.97 -13.00
CA LYS A 214 22.79 9.88 -12.84
C LYS A 214 23.93 9.52 -13.80
N ASP A 215 24.18 8.24 -13.96
CA ASP A 215 25.35 7.70 -14.63
C ASP A 215 25.05 7.13 -16.03
N ALA A 216 23.82 7.37 -16.55
CA ALA A 216 23.43 6.95 -17.90
C ALA A 216 22.49 7.98 -18.53
N ASP A 217 22.76 8.38 -19.78
CA ASP A 217 22.02 9.45 -20.44
C ASP A 217 20.65 9.02 -20.99
N ASN A 218 20.51 7.76 -21.35
CA ASN A 218 19.31 7.19 -21.98
C ASN A 218 18.55 6.21 -21.09
N LEU A 219 18.77 6.24 -19.76
CA LEU A 219 18.08 5.39 -18.81
C LEU A 219 17.13 6.21 -17.95
N TYR A 220 15.86 5.84 -18.01
CA TYR A 220 14.78 6.41 -17.22
C TYR A 220 14.11 5.36 -16.36
N MET A 221 13.56 5.79 -15.24
CA MET A 221 12.70 4.98 -14.37
C MET A 221 11.37 5.70 -14.12
N ALA A 222 10.32 4.92 -13.88
CA ALA A 222 9.00 5.43 -13.54
C ALA A 222 8.42 4.67 -12.35
N GLY A 223 7.45 5.28 -11.65
CA GLY A 223 6.77 4.67 -10.52
C GLY A 223 7.62 4.61 -9.26
N ARG A 224 7.58 3.48 -8.56
CA ARG A 224 8.20 3.30 -7.23
C ARG A 224 9.73 3.29 -7.21
N CYS A 225 10.38 3.14 -8.34
CA CYS A 225 11.83 3.01 -8.44
C CYS A 225 12.56 4.30 -8.85
N ILE A 226 11.87 5.44 -8.94
CA ILE A 226 12.51 6.74 -9.16
C ILE A 226 13.37 7.14 -7.95
N SER A 227 14.24 8.13 -8.12
CA SER A 227 15.15 8.61 -7.08
C SER A 227 14.40 9.44 -6.03
N GLY A 228 14.27 8.90 -4.84
CA GLY A 228 13.68 9.56 -3.70
C GLY A 228 14.15 8.95 -2.40
N ASP A 229 14.14 9.72 -1.32
CA ASP A 229 14.39 9.20 0.02
C ASP A 229 13.21 8.37 0.53
N PHE A 230 13.32 7.84 1.73
CA PHE A 230 12.31 6.99 2.34
C PHE A 230 10.96 7.71 2.51
N TYR A 231 10.97 8.96 2.95
CA TYR A 231 9.75 9.73 3.22
C TYR A 231 9.05 10.18 1.94
N ALA A 232 9.80 10.69 0.98
CA ALA A 232 9.26 11.05 -0.33
C ALA A 232 8.68 9.82 -1.04
N HIS A 233 9.40 8.69 -0.99
CA HIS A 233 8.94 7.42 -1.54
C HIS A 233 7.63 6.96 -0.90
N ALA A 234 7.47 7.08 0.43
CA ALA A 234 6.25 6.70 1.13
C ALA A 234 5.02 7.53 0.69
N SER A 235 5.23 8.68 0.04
CA SER A 235 4.18 9.48 -0.56
C SER A 235 3.95 9.12 -2.04
N TYR A 236 4.97 9.26 -2.90
CA TYR A 236 4.77 9.15 -4.36
C TYR A 236 4.57 7.72 -4.88
N ARG A 237 4.82 6.68 -4.09
CA ARG A 237 4.75 5.27 -4.51
C ARG A 237 3.35 4.75 -4.86
N VAL A 238 2.33 5.58 -4.81
CA VAL A 238 0.94 5.20 -5.10
C VAL A 238 0.65 5.17 -6.61
N THR A 239 -0.39 4.42 -6.99
CA THR A 239 -0.74 4.18 -8.39
C THR A 239 -0.97 5.46 -9.18
N GLY A 240 -1.70 6.45 -8.62
CA GLY A 240 -1.97 7.71 -9.31
C GLY A 240 -0.68 8.46 -9.69
N SER A 241 0.26 8.59 -8.75
CA SER A 241 1.57 9.20 -9.05
C SER A 241 2.36 8.37 -10.07
N SER A 242 2.33 7.04 -9.96
CA SER A 242 3.06 6.14 -10.86
C SER A 242 2.57 6.23 -12.30
N VAL A 243 1.25 6.37 -12.53
CA VAL A 243 0.67 6.55 -13.87
C VAL A 243 1.14 7.87 -14.48
N ALA A 244 1.02 8.96 -13.77
CA ALA A 244 1.43 10.28 -14.26
C ALA A 244 2.95 10.36 -14.55
N ILE A 245 3.79 9.78 -13.66
CA ILE A 245 5.23 9.67 -13.89
C ILE A 245 5.51 8.83 -15.13
N GLY A 246 4.84 7.67 -15.28
CA GLY A 246 5.05 6.77 -16.41
C GLY A 246 4.70 7.43 -17.74
N GLU A 247 3.60 8.16 -17.81
CA GLU A 247 3.20 8.93 -19.00
C GLU A 247 4.25 9.98 -19.39
N ALA A 248 4.65 10.83 -18.44
CA ALA A 248 5.61 11.90 -18.70
C ALA A 248 6.99 11.35 -19.10
N VAL A 249 7.47 10.34 -18.38
CA VAL A 249 8.77 9.69 -18.67
C VAL A 249 8.73 8.99 -20.04
N GLY A 250 7.65 8.28 -20.36
CA GLY A 250 7.48 7.61 -21.66
C GLY A 250 7.50 8.60 -22.82
N LYS A 251 6.78 9.73 -22.70
CA LYS A 251 6.81 10.81 -23.69
C LYS A 251 8.20 11.39 -23.88
N THR A 252 8.87 11.69 -22.76
CA THR A 252 10.25 12.23 -22.80
C THR A 252 11.24 11.29 -23.46
N ALA A 253 11.18 10.00 -23.11
CA ALA A 253 12.06 8.99 -23.71
C ALA A 253 11.82 8.84 -25.20
N ALA A 254 10.56 8.85 -25.65
CA ALA A 254 10.21 8.81 -27.07
C ALA A 254 10.71 10.03 -27.84
N CYS A 255 10.53 11.25 -27.29
CA CYS A 255 11.04 12.48 -27.92
C CYS A 255 12.56 12.46 -28.01
N GLN A 256 13.25 12.02 -26.96
CA GLN A 256 14.72 11.91 -26.99
C GLN A 256 15.19 10.89 -28.04
N ALA A 257 14.54 9.74 -28.14
CA ALA A 257 14.87 8.74 -29.14
C ALA A 257 14.63 9.23 -30.58
N ALA A 258 13.65 10.10 -30.77
CA ALA A 258 13.37 10.75 -32.06
C ALA A 258 14.26 11.98 -32.36
N GLY A 259 15.20 12.34 -31.49
CA GLY A 259 16.03 13.54 -31.63
C GLY A 259 15.28 14.86 -31.47
N GLN A 260 14.14 14.83 -30.77
CA GLN A 260 13.24 15.98 -30.55
C GLN A 260 13.37 16.55 -29.12
N ALA A 261 14.38 16.20 -28.39
CA ALA A 261 14.58 16.63 -26.99
C ALA A 261 15.34 17.95 -26.87
#